data_f659c030dcf56be1009e5b360d730e65
#
_entry.id   f659c030dcf56be1009e5b360d730e65
#
_cell.length_a   1.000
_cell.length_b   1.000
_cell.length_c   1.000
_cell.angle_alpha   90.00
_cell.angle_beta   90.00
_cell.angle_gamma   90.00
#
_symmetry.space_group_name_H-M   'P 1'
#
loop_
_entity.id
_entity.type
_entity.pdbx_description
1 polymer ?
#
loop_
_entity_poly.entity_id
_entity_poly.type
_entity_poly.pdbx_seq_one_letter_code
_entity_poly.pdbx_strand_id
1 'polypeptide(L)'
;VPVPVPVVIDHLGLFRPERIDGHKGFEALLHLLESDNAWLKVSGADRVTRDGRYEDAIPLMQQYIAVATDRLVWGTDWPHTPERPALAEGEGPVPLPYQDVDERKCLAVLADACPDAETFKAILTDNPARLYRFG
;
A
#
# COMPACT_ATOMS: atom_id res chain seq x y z
N VAL A 1 16.46 10.87 9.34
CA VAL A 1 17.35 9.81 9.85
C VAL A 1 17.64 8.87 8.69
N PRO A 2 18.90 8.63 8.32
CA PRO A 2 19.19 7.68 7.24
C PRO A 2 18.73 6.28 7.65
N VAL A 3 17.98 5.62 6.78
CA VAL A 3 17.55 4.24 6.95
C VAL A 3 18.69 3.35 6.43
N PRO A 4 19.41 2.60 7.27
CA PRO A 4 20.62 1.89 6.87
C PRO A 4 20.35 0.61 6.06
N VAL A 5 19.10 0.15 6.04
CA VAL A 5 18.63 -1.02 5.29
C VAL A 5 17.35 -0.66 4.54
N PRO A 6 17.05 -1.32 3.41
CA PRO A 6 15.75 -1.13 2.75
C PRO A 6 14.59 -1.48 3.69
N VAL A 7 13.65 -0.55 3.82
CA VAL A 7 12.41 -0.74 4.57
C VAL A 7 11.25 -0.67 3.61
N VAL A 8 10.36 -1.64 3.67
CA VAL A 8 9.12 -1.67 2.87
C VAL A 8 7.93 -1.45 3.79
N ILE A 9 7.18 -0.40 3.54
CA ILE A 9 5.97 -0.06 4.27
C ILE A 9 4.78 -0.67 3.54
N ASP A 10 4.00 -1.47 4.25
CA ASP A 10 2.87 -2.19 3.65
C ASP A 10 1.60 -1.34 3.53
N HIS A 11 0.73 -1.72 2.61
CA HIS A 11 -0.68 -1.34 2.50
C HIS A 11 -0.92 0.17 2.57
N LEU A 12 -0.28 0.94 1.67
CA LEU A 12 -0.45 2.41 1.62
C LEU A 12 -0.17 3.09 2.97
N GLY A 13 0.66 2.46 3.84
CA GLY A 13 0.92 2.93 5.20
C GLY A 13 -0.30 2.90 6.12
N LEU A 14 -1.39 2.20 5.71
CA LEU A 14 -2.70 2.15 6.37
C LEU A 14 -3.36 3.53 6.57
N PHE A 15 -2.96 4.52 5.78
CA PHE A 15 -3.64 5.81 5.78
C PHE A 15 -4.97 5.74 5.03
N ARG A 16 -5.98 6.37 5.60
CA ARG A 16 -7.31 6.47 4.98
C ARG A 16 -7.37 7.72 4.14
N PRO A 17 -7.82 7.65 2.87
CA PRO A 17 -7.86 8.80 1.96
C PRO A 17 -8.56 10.03 2.55
N GLU A 18 -9.64 9.82 3.30
CA GLU A 18 -10.44 10.88 3.90
C GLU A 18 -9.79 11.54 5.14
N ARG A 19 -8.58 11.09 5.56
CA ARG A 19 -7.92 11.54 6.78
C ARG A 19 -6.48 11.98 6.57
N ILE A 20 -6.04 12.18 5.35
CA ILE A 20 -4.64 12.53 5.06
C ILE A 20 -4.35 14.03 5.12
N ASP A 21 -5.35 14.88 4.90
CA ASP A 21 -5.18 16.33 4.89
C ASP A 21 -4.70 16.83 6.26
N GLY A 22 -3.52 17.44 6.30
CA GLY A 22 -2.87 17.93 7.52
C GLY A 22 -2.46 16.84 8.51
N HIS A 23 -2.45 15.57 8.08
CA HIS A 23 -2.06 14.46 8.95
C HIS A 23 -0.53 14.35 9.03
N LYS A 24 0.06 14.77 10.16
CA LYS A 24 1.52 14.80 10.36
C LYS A 24 2.24 13.48 10.10
N GLY A 25 1.61 12.34 10.41
CA GLY A 25 2.16 11.02 10.12
C GLY A 25 2.22 10.72 8.62
N PHE A 26 1.22 11.18 7.86
CA PHE A 26 1.20 11.06 6.42
C PHE A 26 2.30 11.93 5.77
N GLU A 27 2.42 13.18 6.19
CA GLU A 27 3.50 14.08 5.75
C GLU A 27 4.89 13.50 6.07
N ALA A 28 5.06 12.92 7.26
CA ALA A 28 6.29 12.24 7.64
C ALA A 28 6.59 11.01 6.76
N LEU A 29 5.58 10.25 6.36
CA LEU A 29 5.75 9.14 5.43
C LEU A 29 6.17 9.62 4.04
N LEU A 30 5.53 10.66 3.50
CA LEU A 30 5.94 11.24 2.22
C LEU A 30 7.39 11.70 2.26
N HIS A 31 7.80 12.38 3.33
CA HIS A 31 9.19 12.81 3.51
C HIS A 31 10.16 11.63 3.66
N LEU A 32 9.74 10.55 4.33
CA LEU A 32 10.55 9.33 4.43
C LEU A 32 10.78 8.69 3.05
N LEU A 33 9.76 8.71 2.19
CA LEU A 33 9.83 8.16 0.83
C LEU A 33 10.74 8.98 -0.11
N GLU A 34 11.18 10.17 0.28
CA GLU A 34 12.24 10.90 -0.43
C GLU A 34 13.62 10.25 -0.24
N SER A 35 13.77 9.37 0.75
CA SER A 35 15.03 8.64 1.00
C SER A 35 15.13 7.39 0.13
N ASP A 36 16.36 7.05 -0.32
CA ASP A 36 16.62 5.93 -1.24
C ASP A 36 16.30 4.54 -0.68
N ASN A 37 16.21 4.40 0.64
CA ASN A 37 15.99 3.11 1.31
C ASN A 37 14.56 2.89 1.81
N ALA A 38 13.65 3.85 1.61
CA ALA A 38 12.26 3.70 1.97
C ALA A 38 11.41 3.33 0.74
N TRP A 39 10.68 2.24 0.85
CA TRP A 39 9.80 1.69 -0.16
C TRP A 39 8.38 1.59 0.37
N LEU A 40 7.40 1.66 -0.51
CA LEU A 40 6.00 1.52 -0.14
C LEU A 40 5.29 0.53 -1.05
N LYS A 41 4.49 -0.35 -0.46
CA LYS A 41 3.51 -1.13 -1.21
C LYS A 41 2.24 -0.33 -1.41
N VAL A 42 1.93 -0.01 -2.67
CA VAL A 42 0.66 0.59 -3.09
C VAL A 42 -0.40 -0.50 -3.27
N SER A 43 -0.48 -1.41 -2.31
CA SER A 43 -1.43 -2.52 -2.20
C SER A 43 -2.45 -2.26 -1.10
N GLY A 44 -3.46 -3.10 -0.97
CA GLY A 44 -4.41 -3.03 0.13
C GLY A 44 -5.39 -1.85 0.01
N ALA A 45 -5.86 -1.53 -1.21
CA ALA A 45 -6.94 -0.57 -1.39
C ALA A 45 -8.19 -0.94 -0.57
N ASP A 46 -8.47 -2.25 -0.44
CA ASP A 46 -9.52 -2.81 0.40
C ASP A 46 -9.37 -2.48 1.89
N ARG A 47 -8.12 -2.37 2.37
CA ARG A 47 -7.81 -2.08 3.79
C ARG A 47 -8.00 -0.62 4.17
N VAL A 48 -7.80 0.29 3.23
CA VAL A 48 -7.82 1.74 3.48
C VAL A 48 -9.12 2.41 3.05
N THR A 49 -9.95 1.72 2.26
CA THR A 49 -11.26 2.19 1.82
C THR A 49 -12.40 1.46 2.54
N ARG A 50 -13.64 1.81 2.23
CA ARG A 50 -14.84 1.23 2.85
C ARG A 50 -15.82 0.75 1.79
N ASP A 51 -16.64 -0.20 2.17
CA ASP A 51 -17.80 -0.64 1.38
C ASP A 51 -17.44 -1.09 -0.05
N GLY A 52 -16.22 -1.64 -0.23
CA GLY A 52 -15.74 -2.12 -1.53
C GLY A 52 -15.48 -1.02 -2.57
N ARG A 53 -15.42 0.25 -2.14
CA ARG A 53 -15.09 1.40 -3.00
C ARG A 53 -13.59 1.59 -3.09
N TYR A 54 -12.89 0.65 -3.70
CA TYR A 54 -11.43 0.64 -3.79
C TYR A 54 -10.88 1.85 -4.56
N GLU A 55 -11.65 2.43 -5.45
CA GLU A 55 -11.36 3.66 -6.20
C GLU A 55 -11.13 4.88 -5.31
N ASP A 56 -11.67 4.89 -4.09
CA ASP A 56 -11.42 5.96 -3.12
C ASP A 56 -9.93 6.04 -2.71
N ALA A 57 -9.13 4.98 -2.97
CA ALA A 57 -7.69 4.99 -2.74
C ALA A 57 -6.87 5.70 -3.84
N ILE A 58 -7.45 6.00 -5.00
CA ILE A 58 -6.73 6.61 -6.14
C ILE A 58 -6.02 7.90 -5.75
N PRO A 59 -6.66 8.89 -5.10
CA PRO A 59 -5.96 10.13 -4.74
C PRO A 59 -4.76 9.90 -3.82
N LEU A 60 -4.86 8.93 -2.91
CA LEU A 60 -3.76 8.56 -2.02
C LEU A 60 -2.60 7.93 -2.80
N MET A 61 -2.89 6.99 -3.71
CA MET A 61 -1.88 6.38 -4.57
C MET A 61 -1.19 7.42 -5.45
N GLN A 62 -1.93 8.39 -6.00
CA GLN A 62 -1.37 9.47 -6.82
C GLN A 62 -0.37 10.33 -6.06
N GLN A 63 -0.61 10.62 -4.77
CA GLN A 63 0.35 11.34 -3.94
C GLN A 63 1.66 10.56 -3.76
N TYR A 64 1.60 9.26 -3.52
CA TYR A 64 2.79 8.42 -3.44
C TYR A 64 3.54 8.32 -4.77
N ILE A 65 2.80 8.17 -5.88
CA ILE A 65 3.39 8.15 -7.23
C ILE A 65 4.14 9.45 -7.52
N ALA A 66 3.57 10.59 -7.17
CA ALA A 66 4.20 11.89 -7.38
C ALA A 66 5.53 12.07 -6.61
N VAL A 67 5.66 11.43 -5.45
CA VAL A 67 6.85 11.58 -4.58
C VAL A 67 7.92 10.52 -4.86
N ALA A 68 7.53 9.28 -5.13
CA ALA A 68 8.46 8.16 -5.08
C ALA A 68 8.14 7.03 -6.08
N THR A 69 7.79 7.35 -7.33
CA THR A 69 7.42 6.36 -8.36
C THR A 69 8.38 5.18 -8.45
N ASP A 70 9.68 5.44 -8.34
CA ASP A 70 10.75 4.43 -8.44
C ASP A 70 10.92 3.55 -7.19
N ARG A 71 10.22 3.83 -6.12
CA ARG A 71 10.25 3.07 -4.86
C ARG A 71 8.89 2.54 -4.43
N LEU A 72 7.95 2.48 -5.37
CA LEU A 72 6.66 1.85 -5.16
C LEU A 72 6.66 0.43 -5.71
N VAL A 73 6.06 -0.48 -4.98
CA VAL A 73 5.77 -1.84 -5.40
C VAL A 73 4.31 -2.19 -5.13
N TRP A 74 3.79 -3.22 -5.76
CA TRP A 74 2.42 -3.67 -5.57
C TRP A 74 2.37 -5.17 -5.33
N GLY A 75 1.31 -5.64 -4.68
CA GLY A 75 0.97 -7.04 -4.50
C GLY A 75 -0.49 -7.20 -4.15
N THR A 76 -1.02 -8.39 -4.27
CA THR A 76 -2.43 -8.71 -4.03
C THR A 76 -2.83 -8.60 -2.57
N ASP A 77 -1.89 -8.77 -1.65
CA ASP A 77 -2.12 -8.97 -0.22
C ASP A 77 -2.87 -10.28 0.11
N TRP A 78 -2.87 -11.25 -0.84
CA TRP A 78 -3.41 -12.57 -0.59
C TRP A 78 -2.73 -13.23 0.64
N PRO A 79 -3.47 -13.90 1.55
CA PRO A 79 -4.85 -14.37 1.44
C PRO A 79 -5.92 -13.44 2.07
N HIS A 80 -5.69 -12.15 2.19
CA HIS A 80 -6.64 -11.15 2.69
C HIS A 80 -7.14 -11.46 4.10
N THR A 81 -6.18 -11.53 5.02
CA THR A 81 -6.48 -11.79 6.43
C THR A 81 -7.30 -10.64 7.03
N PRO A 82 -8.38 -10.94 7.76
CA PRO A 82 -9.16 -9.90 8.41
C PRO A 82 -8.39 -9.22 9.54
N GLU A 83 -8.78 -7.99 9.87
CA GLU A 83 -8.35 -7.38 11.13
C GLU A 83 -8.85 -8.22 12.30
N ARG A 84 -7.96 -8.54 13.23
CA ARG A 84 -8.35 -9.28 14.42
C ARG A 84 -8.88 -8.28 15.46
N PRO A 85 -10.08 -8.52 16.01
CA PRO A 85 -10.53 -7.77 17.17
C PRO A 85 -9.58 -8.00 18.34
N ALA A 86 -9.43 -7.00 19.21
CA ALA A 86 -8.72 -7.19 20.46
C ALA A 86 -9.38 -8.33 21.26
N LEU A 87 -8.57 -9.30 21.69
CA LEU A 87 -9.07 -10.40 22.53
C LEU A 87 -9.43 -9.85 23.91
N ALA A 88 -10.59 -10.26 24.41
CA ALA A 88 -10.92 -10.04 25.81
C ALA A 88 -10.02 -10.90 26.71
N GLU A 89 -9.83 -10.47 27.97
CA GLU A 89 -8.99 -11.17 28.92
C GLU A 89 -9.53 -12.60 29.16
N GLY A 90 -8.70 -13.61 28.86
CA GLY A 90 -9.07 -15.01 28.99
C GLY A 90 -9.68 -15.66 27.74
N GLU A 91 -9.89 -14.93 26.67
CA GLU A 91 -10.32 -15.48 25.39
C GLU A 91 -9.14 -15.94 24.53
N GLY A 92 -9.22 -17.17 24.04
CA GLY A 92 -8.27 -17.69 23.05
C GLY A 92 -8.55 -17.16 21.63
N PRO A 93 -7.55 -17.22 20.71
CA PRO A 93 -7.75 -16.78 19.34
C PRO A 93 -8.80 -17.67 18.62
N VAL A 94 -9.83 -17.03 18.07
CA VAL A 94 -10.81 -17.69 17.22
C VAL A 94 -10.36 -17.57 15.77
N PRO A 95 -10.37 -18.69 14.97
CA PRO A 95 -10.10 -18.61 13.54
C PRO A 95 -11.14 -17.70 12.85
N LEU A 96 -10.64 -16.74 12.08
CA LEU A 96 -11.50 -15.87 11.25
C LEU A 96 -11.36 -16.28 9.78
N PRO A 97 -12.45 -16.23 9.00
CA PRO A 97 -12.37 -16.49 7.56
C PRO A 97 -11.56 -15.38 6.88
N TYR A 98 -10.94 -15.70 5.74
CA TYR A 98 -10.34 -14.71 4.88
C TYR A 98 -11.41 -13.77 4.31
N GLN A 99 -11.01 -12.55 4.02
CA GLN A 99 -11.90 -11.58 3.39
C GLN A 99 -12.06 -11.91 1.90
N ASP A 100 -13.25 -11.67 1.37
CA ASP A 100 -13.52 -11.75 -0.07
C ASP A 100 -13.13 -10.41 -0.72
N VAL A 101 -11.95 -10.37 -1.32
CA VAL A 101 -11.39 -9.18 -1.98
C VAL A 101 -11.26 -9.43 -3.47
N ASP A 102 -11.75 -8.50 -4.28
CA ASP A 102 -11.58 -8.52 -5.73
C ASP A 102 -10.19 -7.98 -6.12
N GLU A 103 -9.23 -8.87 -6.28
CA GLU A 103 -7.85 -8.54 -6.65
C GLU A 103 -7.74 -7.87 -8.01
N ARG A 104 -8.62 -8.20 -8.96
CA ARG A 104 -8.66 -7.55 -10.28
C ARG A 104 -9.05 -6.09 -10.16
N LYS A 105 -10.01 -5.83 -9.27
CA LYS A 105 -10.44 -4.46 -8.97
C LYS A 105 -9.34 -3.66 -8.27
N CYS A 106 -8.61 -4.28 -7.35
CA CYS A 106 -7.45 -3.66 -6.72
C CYS A 106 -6.36 -3.30 -7.75
N LEU A 107 -6.10 -4.18 -8.72
CA LEU A 107 -5.14 -3.92 -9.79
C LEU A 107 -5.63 -2.82 -10.75
N ALA A 108 -6.91 -2.81 -11.08
CA ALA A 108 -7.50 -1.77 -11.92
C ALA A 108 -7.39 -0.37 -11.27
N VAL A 109 -7.63 -0.29 -9.96
CA VAL A 109 -7.46 0.96 -9.19
C VAL A 109 -6.02 1.48 -9.25
N LEU A 110 -5.03 0.60 -9.20
CA LEU A 110 -3.63 1.01 -9.41
C LEU A 110 -3.41 1.55 -10.83
N ALA A 111 -3.96 0.86 -11.83
CA ALA A 111 -3.84 1.31 -13.22
C ALA A 111 -4.45 2.70 -13.43
N ASP A 112 -5.62 2.96 -12.83
CA ASP A 112 -6.31 4.25 -12.90
C ASP A 112 -5.57 5.35 -12.12
N ALA A 113 -4.80 4.99 -11.09
CA ALA A 113 -3.98 5.94 -10.34
C ALA A 113 -2.70 6.35 -11.09
N CYS A 114 -2.19 5.49 -11.99
CA CYS A 114 -0.96 5.76 -12.74
C CYS A 114 -1.23 6.74 -13.89
N PRO A 115 -0.33 7.73 -14.10
CA PRO A 115 -0.47 8.71 -15.19
C PRO A 115 -0.26 8.10 -16.58
N ASP A 116 0.45 6.98 -16.65
CA ASP A 116 0.82 6.30 -17.90
C ASP A 116 1.15 4.81 -17.67
N ALA A 117 1.25 4.06 -18.76
CA ALA A 117 1.58 2.64 -18.74
C ALA A 117 3.02 2.36 -18.27
N GLU A 118 3.93 3.30 -18.41
CA GLU A 118 5.33 3.16 -17.99
C GLU A 118 5.44 3.19 -16.47
N THR A 119 4.75 4.10 -15.81
CA THR A 119 4.62 4.14 -14.34
C THR A 119 3.99 2.85 -13.80
N PHE A 120 2.90 2.40 -14.41
CA PHE A 120 2.24 1.15 -14.04
C PHE A 120 3.18 -0.06 -14.16
N LYS A 121 3.90 -0.18 -15.28
CA LYS A 121 4.91 -1.22 -15.50
C LYS A 121 6.05 -1.14 -14.48
N ALA A 122 6.53 0.06 -14.19
CA ALA A 122 7.60 0.25 -13.22
C ALA A 122 7.21 -0.30 -11.84
N ILE A 123 6.02 0.01 -11.35
CA ILE A 123 5.51 -0.44 -10.04
C ILE A 123 5.33 -1.96 -9.99
N LEU A 124 4.90 -2.59 -11.08
CA LEU A 124 4.62 -4.03 -11.12
C LEU A 124 5.84 -4.90 -11.42
N THR A 125 6.84 -4.38 -12.12
CA THR A 125 7.97 -5.17 -12.66
C THR A 125 9.33 -4.61 -12.31
N ASP A 126 9.62 -3.38 -12.72
CA ASP A 126 10.99 -2.86 -12.68
C ASP A 126 11.43 -2.57 -11.24
N ASN A 127 10.56 -1.99 -10.44
CA ASN A 127 10.81 -1.70 -9.03
C ASN A 127 10.94 -2.97 -8.17
N PRO A 128 10.01 -3.96 -8.26
CA PRO A 128 10.20 -5.23 -7.56
C PRO A 128 11.47 -5.97 -7.96
N ALA A 129 11.82 -5.98 -9.25
CA ALA A 129 13.05 -6.59 -9.73
C ALA A 129 14.28 -5.96 -9.08
N ARG A 130 14.31 -4.64 -8.96
CA ARG A 130 15.39 -3.91 -8.30
C ARG A 130 15.42 -4.12 -6.78
N LEU A 131 14.27 -4.03 -6.10
CA LEU A 131 14.17 -4.17 -4.65
C LEU A 131 14.54 -5.59 -4.19
N TYR A 132 13.98 -6.59 -4.83
CA TYR A 132 14.14 -8.00 -4.45
C TYR A 132 15.25 -8.71 -5.23
N ARG A 133 15.93 -8.01 -6.14
CA ARG A 133 17.05 -8.53 -6.95
C ARG A 133 16.70 -9.77 -7.75
N PHE A 134 15.53 -9.74 -8.39
CA PHE A 134 15.17 -10.75 -9.38
C PHE A 134 16.03 -10.54 -10.62
N GLY A 135 16.92 -11.48 -10.85
CA GLY A 135 17.81 -11.50 -12.01
C GLY A 135 17.25 -12.26 -13.18
#